data_7b4af1fb3315e0d2e6e84d3561f96dbe
#
_entry.id   7b4af1fb3315e0d2e6e84d3561f96dbe
#
_cell.length_a   1.000
_cell.length_b   1.000
_cell.length_c   1.000
_cell.angle_alpha   90.00
_cell.angle_beta   90.00
_cell.angle_gamma   90.00
#
_symmetry.space_group_name_H-M   'P 1'
#
loop_
_entity.id
_entity.type
_entity.pdbx_description
1 polymer ?
#
loop_
_entity_poly.entity_id
_entity_poly.type
_entity_poly.pdbx_seq_one_letter_code
_entity_poly.pdbx_strand_id
1 'polypeptide(L)'
;ISMISVLGKDDDGEQLTKLLAEKNINTKYLVNSEYRITTNKIRIISRNQHMMRLDAEIADDIISDDEERLMYAFENYIAAEDPDIVIMEDYNKGVLTEYVIKSIINLCKKHNILTAVDPKRKNFFTYEGVDIFKPNLKEVKDGLNIIRDEINISVLKDMHLLLQEKLEHHISLITLSEKGVFYQHENNAAMLVVTHSVEEA
;
A
#
# COMPACT_ATOMS: atom_id res chain seq x y z
N ILE A 1 3.67 -3.60 -15.95
CA ILE A 1 3.25 -2.90 -14.70
C ILE A 1 2.64 -1.58 -15.09
N SER A 2 1.50 -1.24 -14.49
CA SER A 2 0.84 0.05 -14.65
C SER A 2 0.77 0.78 -13.31
N MET A 3 0.91 2.11 -13.32
CA MET A 3 0.71 2.95 -12.15
C MET A 3 -0.63 3.66 -12.25
N ILE A 4 -1.42 3.58 -11.19
CA ILE A 4 -2.72 4.26 -11.07
C ILE A 4 -2.66 5.08 -9.79
N SER A 5 -2.76 6.39 -9.91
CA SER A 5 -2.66 7.32 -8.77
C SER A 5 -3.14 8.70 -9.16
N VAL A 6 -3.21 9.60 -8.18
CA VAL A 6 -3.51 11.01 -8.39
C VAL A 6 -2.25 11.83 -8.14
N LEU A 7 -1.83 12.62 -9.11
CA LEU A 7 -0.71 13.55 -9.06
C LEU A 7 -1.22 15.00 -9.07
N GLY A 8 -0.39 15.93 -8.63
CA GLY A 8 -0.61 17.36 -8.90
C GLY A 8 -0.42 17.66 -10.39
N LYS A 9 -1.09 18.70 -10.88
CA LYS A 9 -0.82 19.27 -12.18
C LYS A 9 0.31 20.29 -12.04
N ASP A 10 1.51 19.80 -11.79
CA ASP A 10 2.71 20.56 -11.48
C ASP A 10 3.96 19.94 -12.12
N ASP A 11 5.09 20.67 -12.07
CA ASP A 11 6.35 20.23 -12.67
C ASP A 11 6.86 18.91 -12.07
N ASP A 12 6.65 18.70 -10.78
CA ASP A 12 7.03 17.44 -10.09
C ASP A 12 6.21 16.25 -10.61
N GLY A 13 4.92 16.44 -10.90
CA GLY A 13 4.04 15.42 -11.50
C GLY A 13 4.46 15.06 -12.93
N GLU A 14 4.83 16.05 -13.73
CA GLU A 14 5.35 15.82 -15.08
C GLU A 14 6.69 15.07 -15.03
N GLN A 15 7.59 15.46 -14.13
CA GLN A 15 8.88 14.80 -13.96
C GLN A 15 8.71 13.36 -13.49
N LEU A 16 7.83 13.11 -12.50
CA LEU A 16 7.53 11.75 -12.02
C LEU A 16 6.97 10.87 -13.13
N THR A 17 6.04 11.40 -13.92
CA THR A 17 5.46 10.67 -15.07
C THR A 17 6.55 10.27 -16.08
N LYS A 18 7.50 11.15 -16.39
CA LYS A 18 8.64 10.85 -17.28
C LYS A 18 9.54 9.75 -16.68
N LEU A 19 9.89 9.86 -15.39
CA LEU A 19 10.73 8.88 -14.71
C LEU A 19 10.08 7.47 -14.67
N LEU A 20 8.78 7.40 -14.45
CA LEU A 20 8.02 6.14 -14.51
C LEU A 20 8.06 5.53 -15.91
N ALA A 21 7.82 6.34 -16.94
CA ALA A 21 7.87 5.90 -18.34
C ALA A 21 9.27 5.38 -18.73
N GLU A 22 10.35 6.03 -18.30
CA GLU A 22 11.74 5.57 -18.49
C GLU A 22 12.01 4.19 -17.86
N LYS A 23 11.25 3.83 -16.83
CA LYS A 23 11.30 2.51 -16.18
C LYS A 23 10.34 1.50 -16.79
N ASN A 24 9.73 1.80 -17.94
CA ASN A 24 8.71 0.98 -18.61
C ASN A 24 7.47 0.73 -17.75
N ILE A 25 7.12 1.67 -16.88
CA ILE A 25 5.87 1.65 -16.12
C ILE A 25 4.82 2.40 -16.94
N ASN A 26 3.68 1.77 -17.19
CA ASN A 26 2.57 2.40 -17.91
C ASN A 26 1.95 3.50 -17.04
N THR A 27 1.96 4.73 -17.56
CA THR A 27 1.48 5.94 -16.86
C THR A 27 0.13 6.45 -17.40
N LYS A 28 -0.49 5.72 -18.33
CA LYS A 28 -1.75 6.10 -19.00
C LYS A 28 -2.91 6.35 -18.03
N TYR A 29 -2.86 5.70 -16.87
CA TYR A 29 -3.93 5.71 -15.88
C TYR A 29 -3.64 6.63 -14.69
N LEU A 30 -2.65 7.52 -14.79
CA LEU A 30 -2.41 8.58 -13.82
C LEU A 30 -3.44 9.70 -14.01
N VAL A 31 -3.97 10.20 -12.89
CA VAL A 31 -4.92 11.32 -12.85
C VAL A 31 -4.19 12.58 -12.37
N ASN A 32 -4.24 13.65 -13.15
CA ASN A 32 -3.69 14.94 -12.75
C ASN A 32 -4.79 15.80 -12.10
N SER A 33 -4.55 16.23 -10.87
CA SER A 33 -5.46 17.06 -10.07
C SER A 33 -5.02 18.52 -10.03
N GLU A 34 -5.97 19.42 -10.14
CA GLU A 34 -5.76 20.87 -9.90
C GLU A 34 -5.75 21.22 -8.40
N TYR A 35 -6.15 20.28 -7.55
CA TYR A 35 -6.35 20.49 -6.11
C TYR A 35 -5.28 19.86 -5.25
N ARG A 36 -4.29 19.23 -5.85
CA ARG A 36 -3.17 18.58 -5.15
C ARG A 36 -1.84 19.05 -5.69
N ILE A 37 -0.82 18.93 -4.85
CA ILE A 37 0.58 18.98 -5.27
C ILE A 37 1.13 17.56 -5.33
N THR A 38 2.04 17.33 -6.26
CA THR A 38 2.76 16.06 -6.30
C THR A 38 3.68 15.95 -5.09
N THR A 39 3.62 14.84 -4.36
CA THR A 39 4.48 14.64 -3.18
C THR A 39 5.95 14.66 -3.57
N ASN A 40 6.70 15.57 -2.99
CA ASN A 40 8.14 15.69 -3.18
C ASN A 40 8.86 15.69 -1.82
N LYS A 41 9.92 14.88 -1.70
CA LYS A 41 10.71 14.73 -0.47
C LYS A 41 12.18 15.01 -0.75
N ILE A 42 12.62 16.22 -0.39
CA ILE A 42 13.99 16.69 -0.61
C ILE A 42 14.81 16.41 0.65
N ARG A 43 15.90 15.67 0.48
CA ARG A 43 16.88 15.44 1.56
C ARG A 43 18.12 16.27 1.32
N ILE A 44 18.40 17.16 2.27
CA ILE A 44 19.62 17.98 2.26
C ILE A 44 20.67 17.21 3.04
N ILE A 45 21.77 16.87 2.35
CA ILE A 45 22.88 16.09 2.89
C ILE A 45 24.13 16.96 2.80
N SER A 46 24.88 17.06 3.90
CA SER A 46 26.20 17.72 3.93
C SER A 46 27.20 16.78 4.60
N ARG A 47 28.38 16.59 3.99
CA ARG A 47 29.46 15.75 4.51
C ARG A 47 28.97 14.36 4.98
N ASN A 48 28.13 13.69 4.16
CA ASN A 48 27.51 12.40 4.45
C ASN A 48 26.55 12.38 5.67
N GLN A 49 26.13 13.52 6.16
CA GLN A 49 25.14 13.62 7.24
C GLN A 49 23.84 14.22 6.74
N HIS A 50 22.72 13.60 7.13
CA HIS A 50 21.40 14.15 6.91
C HIS A 50 21.25 15.44 7.75
N MET A 51 21.14 16.59 7.06
CA MET A 51 20.94 17.88 7.70
C MET A 51 19.45 18.15 7.95
N MET A 52 18.62 17.97 6.92
CA MET A 52 17.18 18.15 7.03
C MET A 52 16.45 17.47 5.88
N ARG A 53 15.14 17.26 6.05
CA ARG A 53 14.22 16.84 5.01
C ARG A 53 13.12 17.90 4.87
N LEU A 54 12.85 18.28 3.62
CA LEU A 54 11.73 19.13 3.25
C LEU A 54 10.69 18.27 2.56
N ASP A 55 9.48 18.23 3.08
CA ASP A 55 8.38 17.47 2.53
C ASP A 55 7.33 18.46 1.99
N ALA A 56 7.10 18.43 0.67
CA ALA A 56 5.99 19.10 0.02
C ALA A 56 4.92 18.05 -0.26
N GLU A 57 3.83 18.04 0.51
CA GLU A 57 2.79 17.03 0.38
C GLU A 57 1.44 17.50 0.93
N ILE A 58 0.35 16.91 0.41
CA ILE A 58 -1.00 17.01 0.97
C ILE A 58 -1.40 15.62 1.46
N ALA A 59 -1.81 15.51 2.72
CA ALA A 59 -2.21 14.25 3.34
C ALA A 59 -3.74 14.11 3.46
N ASP A 60 -4.50 15.17 3.18
CA ASP A 60 -5.95 15.13 3.16
C ASP A 60 -6.47 14.22 2.04
N ASP A 61 -7.67 13.70 2.20
CA ASP A 61 -8.31 12.87 1.18
C ASP A 61 -8.50 13.66 -0.13
N ILE A 62 -8.41 12.97 -1.25
CA ILE A 62 -8.73 13.54 -2.56
C ILE A 62 -10.20 13.94 -2.59
N ILE A 63 -10.52 14.95 -3.37
CA ILE A 63 -11.90 15.41 -3.55
C ILE A 63 -12.70 14.40 -4.38
N SER A 64 -14.03 14.44 -4.29
CA SER A 64 -14.92 13.49 -4.97
C SER A 64 -14.72 13.44 -6.48
N ASP A 65 -14.44 14.58 -7.13
CA ASP A 65 -14.14 14.62 -8.57
C ASP A 65 -12.87 13.81 -8.91
N ASP A 66 -11.83 13.92 -8.10
CA ASP A 66 -10.60 13.13 -8.28
C ASP A 66 -10.82 11.65 -7.95
N GLU A 67 -11.67 11.32 -6.97
CA GLU A 67 -12.09 9.93 -6.71
C GLU A 67 -12.80 9.31 -7.92
N GLU A 68 -13.77 10.01 -8.49
CA GLU A 68 -14.51 9.55 -9.66
C GLU A 68 -13.59 9.37 -10.88
N ARG A 69 -12.67 10.31 -11.11
CA ARG A 69 -11.68 10.22 -12.20
C ARG A 69 -10.71 9.07 -11.99
N LEU A 70 -10.28 8.83 -10.74
CA LEU A 70 -9.41 7.72 -10.39
C LEU A 70 -10.12 6.39 -10.62
N MET A 71 -11.37 6.26 -10.18
CA MET A 71 -12.16 5.04 -10.37
C MET A 71 -12.46 4.79 -11.85
N TYR A 72 -12.77 5.83 -12.64
CA TYR A 72 -12.91 5.70 -14.08
C TYR A 72 -11.63 5.22 -14.76
N ALA A 73 -10.46 5.75 -14.36
CA ALA A 73 -9.17 5.30 -14.86
C ALA A 73 -8.91 3.82 -14.50
N PHE A 74 -9.27 3.41 -13.27
CA PHE A 74 -9.13 2.05 -12.79
C PHE A 74 -10.04 1.05 -13.54
N GLU A 75 -11.30 1.40 -13.80
CA GLU A 75 -12.22 0.59 -14.59
C GLU A 75 -11.72 0.39 -16.03
N ASN A 76 -11.23 1.47 -16.65
CA ASN A 76 -10.63 1.38 -17.99
C ASN A 76 -9.36 0.52 -18.00
N TYR A 77 -8.56 0.58 -16.92
CA TYR A 77 -7.38 -0.26 -16.77
C TYR A 77 -7.76 -1.75 -16.71
N ILE A 78 -8.69 -2.13 -15.85
CA ILE A 78 -9.14 -3.53 -15.76
C ILE A 78 -9.67 -4.03 -17.10
N ALA A 79 -10.50 -3.23 -17.78
CA ALA A 79 -11.10 -3.60 -19.05
C ALA A 79 -10.09 -3.77 -20.20
N ALA A 80 -8.96 -3.05 -20.14
CA ALA A 80 -7.98 -3.02 -21.24
C ALA A 80 -6.78 -3.96 -20.99
N GLU A 81 -6.36 -4.17 -19.75
CA GLU A 81 -5.07 -4.78 -19.43
C GLU A 81 -5.20 -6.16 -18.75
N ASP A 82 -6.40 -6.54 -18.29
CA ASP A 82 -6.72 -7.83 -17.62
C ASP A 82 -5.63 -8.25 -16.61
N PRO A 83 -5.41 -7.47 -15.52
CA PRO A 83 -4.32 -7.72 -14.60
C PRO A 83 -4.55 -8.95 -13.73
N ASP A 84 -3.48 -9.67 -13.39
CA ASP A 84 -3.52 -10.80 -12.46
C ASP A 84 -3.70 -10.34 -11.00
N ILE A 85 -3.12 -9.16 -10.65
CA ILE A 85 -3.12 -8.64 -9.29
C ILE A 85 -3.12 -7.11 -9.26
N VAL A 86 -3.81 -6.55 -8.29
CA VAL A 86 -3.77 -5.13 -7.93
C VAL A 86 -3.13 -4.97 -6.55
N ILE A 87 -2.08 -4.17 -6.47
CA ILE A 87 -1.38 -3.87 -5.21
C ILE A 87 -1.70 -2.44 -4.79
N MET A 88 -2.26 -2.28 -3.60
CA MET A 88 -2.56 -0.98 -2.98
C MET A 88 -1.42 -0.62 -2.02
N GLU A 89 -0.63 0.39 -2.38
CA GLU A 89 0.45 0.93 -1.55
C GLU A 89 -0.05 2.17 -0.81
N ASP A 90 -0.47 2.00 0.44
CA ASP A 90 -1.01 3.10 1.25
C ASP A 90 0.12 3.86 1.96
N TYR A 91 0.22 5.15 1.69
CA TYR A 91 1.14 6.07 2.37
C TYR A 91 0.43 7.14 3.20
N ASN A 92 -0.88 6.98 3.47
CA ASN A 92 -1.72 7.99 4.14
C ASN A 92 -1.63 9.38 3.48
N LYS A 93 -1.62 9.40 2.14
CA LYS A 93 -1.57 10.65 1.37
C LYS A 93 -2.91 10.94 0.68
N GLY A 94 -3.99 10.37 1.19
CA GLY A 94 -5.36 10.69 0.82
C GLY A 94 -5.82 10.18 -0.54
N VAL A 95 -5.01 9.46 -1.31
CA VAL A 95 -5.44 8.84 -2.59
C VAL A 95 -6.33 7.63 -2.33
N LEU A 96 -5.94 6.78 -1.38
CA LEU A 96 -6.73 5.63 -0.95
C LEU A 96 -7.72 6.07 0.13
N THR A 97 -8.83 6.67 -0.31
CA THR A 97 -9.97 6.98 0.56
C THR A 97 -10.79 5.72 0.85
N GLU A 98 -11.68 5.74 1.84
CA GLU A 98 -12.55 4.61 2.13
C GLU A 98 -13.38 4.19 0.91
N TYR A 99 -13.91 5.17 0.16
CA TYR A 99 -14.66 4.93 -1.07
C TYR A 99 -13.81 4.24 -2.14
N VAL A 100 -12.62 4.76 -2.40
CA VAL A 100 -11.68 4.21 -3.40
C VAL A 100 -11.26 2.79 -3.03
N ILE A 101 -10.88 2.54 -1.77
CA ILE A 101 -10.47 1.22 -1.29
C ILE A 101 -11.58 0.18 -1.51
N LYS A 102 -12.79 0.46 -1.01
CA LYS A 102 -13.92 -0.46 -1.13
C LYS A 102 -14.31 -0.70 -2.58
N SER A 103 -14.28 0.35 -3.40
CA SER A 103 -14.59 0.25 -4.84
C SER A 103 -13.59 -0.62 -5.58
N ILE A 104 -12.28 -0.45 -5.34
CA ILE A 104 -11.21 -1.26 -5.93
C ILE A 104 -11.37 -2.74 -5.55
N ILE A 105 -11.52 -3.06 -4.26
CA ILE A 105 -11.65 -4.43 -3.77
C ILE A 105 -12.89 -5.10 -4.39
N ASN A 106 -14.04 -4.42 -4.38
CA ASN A 106 -15.28 -4.95 -4.98
C ASN A 106 -15.14 -5.20 -6.48
N LEU A 107 -14.50 -4.29 -7.20
CA LEU A 107 -14.31 -4.41 -8.64
C LEU A 107 -13.33 -5.55 -8.97
N CYS A 108 -12.21 -5.66 -8.25
CA CYS A 108 -11.28 -6.77 -8.39
C CYS A 108 -11.94 -8.12 -8.11
N LYS A 109 -12.72 -8.22 -7.03
CA LYS A 109 -13.47 -9.43 -6.69
C LYS A 109 -14.43 -9.83 -7.80
N LYS A 110 -15.15 -8.87 -8.41
CA LYS A 110 -16.07 -9.13 -9.54
C LYS A 110 -15.35 -9.67 -10.76
N HIS A 111 -14.11 -9.28 -10.98
CA HIS A 111 -13.30 -9.71 -12.14
C HIS A 111 -12.32 -10.85 -11.83
N ASN A 112 -12.34 -11.43 -10.62
CA ASN A 112 -11.42 -12.46 -10.15
C ASN A 112 -9.93 -12.02 -10.18
N ILE A 113 -9.68 -10.75 -9.90
CA ILE A 113 -8.34 -10.15 -9.82
C ILE A 113 -7.90 -10.21 -8.37
N LEU A 114 -6.70 -10.74 -8.09
CA LEU A 114 -6.15 -10.75 -6.74
C LEU A 114 -5.86 -9.34 -6.24
N THR A 115 -6.03 -9.14 -4.95
CA THR A 115 -5.74 -7.86 -4.29
C THR A 115 -4.70 -8.03 -3.19
N ALA A 116 -3.75 -7.09 -3.12
CA ALA A 116 -2.78 -7.02 -2.04
C ALA A 116 -2.70 -5.60 -1.50
N VAL A 117 -2.39 -5.45 -0.21
CA VAL A 117 -2.22 -4.13 0.40
C VAL A 117 -1.05 -4.07 1.35
N ASP A 118 -0.26 -2.98 1.28
CA ASP A 118 0.62 -2.49 2.34
C ASP A 118 -0.15 -1.39 3.10
N PRO A 119 -0.83 -1.71 4.22
CA PRO A 119 -1.74 -0.78 4.86
C PRO A 119 -1.01 0.27 5.71
N LYS A 120 -1.67 1.41 5.95
CA LYS A 120 -1.27 2.38 6.96
C LYS A 120 -2.39 2.62 7.97
N ARG A 121 -2.02 3.24 9.09
CA ARG A 121 -2.86 3.36 10.28
C ARG A 121 -4.27 3.92 10.01
N LYS A 122 -4.40 4.93 9.15
CA LYS A 122 -5.68 5.61 8.90
C LYS A 122 -6.75 4.64 8.41
N ASN A 123 -6.40 3.81 7.43
CA ASN A 123 -7.32 2.91 6.74
C ASN A 123 -7.12 1.43 7.12
N PHE A 124 -6.43 1.14 8.23
CA PHE A 124 -5.94 -0.20 8.56
C PHE A 124 -7.02 -1.29 8.47
N PHE A 125 -8.24 -1.00 8.90
CA PHE A 125 -9.38 -1.93 8.84
C PHE A 125 -10.38 -1.64 7.70
N THR A 126 -10.07 -0.71 6.81
CA THR A 126 -10.93 -0.41 5.65
C THR A 126 -10.76 -1.44 4.52
N TYR A 127 -9.67 -2.21 4.54
CA TYR A 127 -9.31 -3.20 3.51
C TYR A 127 -10.01 -4.56 3.66
N GLU A 128 -11.25 -4.56 4.15
CA GLU A 128 -12.07 -5.76 4.27
C GLU A 128 -12.26 -6.47 2.92
N GLY A 129 -11.99 -7.78 2.90
CA GLY A 129 -12.09 -8.61 1.70
C GLY A 129 -10.90 -8.56 0.75
N VAL A 130 -9.77 -7.92 1.15
CA VAL A 130 -8.52 -8.01 0.39
C VAL A 130 -7.92 -9.43 0.48
N ASP A 131 -7.30 -9.93 -0.59
CA ASP A 131 -6.74 -11.29 -0.55
C ASP A 131 -5.45 -11.35 0.29
N ILE A 132 -4.54 -10.41 0.11
CA ILE A 132 -3.23 -10.38 0.78
C ILE A 132 -3.10 -9.09 1.61
N PHE A 133 -2.98 -9.25 2.92
CA PHE A 133 -2.78 -8.15 3.86
C PHE A 133 -1.34 -8.18 4.38
N LYS A 134 -0.54 -7.12 4.06
CA LYS A 134 0.91 -7.07 4.34
C LYS A 134 1.29 -5.92 5.29
N PRO A 135 0.89 -5.93 6.55
CA PRO A 135 1.35 -4.95 7.53
C PRO A 135 2.75 -5.27 8.05
N ASN A 136 3.40 -4.29 8.68
CA ASN A 136 4.51 -4.58 9.58
C ASN A 136 4.02 -4.90 11.00
N LEU A 137 4.89 -5.47 11.83
CA LEU A 137 4.55 -5.87 13.19
C LEU A 137 4.03 -4.71 14.05
N LYS A 138 4.60 -3.51 13.88
CA LYS A 138 4.16 -2.32 14.62
C LYS A 138 2.74 -1.93 14.21
N GLU A 139 2.43 -1.91 12.93
CA GLU A 139 1.10 -1.61 12.41
C GLU A 139 0.06 -2.61 12.94
N VAL A 140 0.41 -3.91 13.03
CA VAL A 140 -0.48 -4.93 13.63
C VAL A 140 -0.70 -4.67 15.11
N LYS A 141 0.36 -4.43 15.87
CA LYS A 141 0.26 -4.13 17.30
C LYS A 141 -0.60 -2.89 17.56
N ASP A 142 -0.34 -1.82 16.81
CA ASP A 142 -1.06 -0.55 16.93
C ASP A 142 -2.55 -0.72 16.54
N GLY A 143 -2.83 -1.45 15.46
CA GLY A 143 -4.19 -1.70 14.97
C GLY A 143 -5.01 -2.58 15.91
N LEU A 144 -4.42 -3.62 16.46
CA LEU A 144 -5.08 -4.55 17.39
C LEU A 144 -4.97 -4.12 18.85
N ASN A 145 -4.32 -3.00 19.17
CA ASN A 145 -4.04 -2.53 20.54
C ASN A 145 -3.29 -3.58 21.40
N ILE A 146 -2.32 -4.25 20.80
CA ILE A 146 -1.53 -5.30 21.48
C ILE A 146 -0.27 -4.69 22.11
N ILE A 147 -0.14 -4.79 23.45
CA ILE A 147 0.99 -4.20 24.21
C ILE A 147 2.08 -5.27 24.52
N ARG A 148 1.97 -6.48 24.00
CA ARG A 148 2.94 -7.55 24.28
C ARG A 148 4.28 -7.27 23.59
N ASP A 149 5.38 -7.48 24.33
CA ASP A 149 6.76 -7.34 23.81
C ASP A 149 7.29 -8.65 23.22
N GLU A 150 6.93 -9.77 23.82
CA GLU A 150 7.36 -11.08 23.34
C GLU A 150 6.59 -11.48 22.07
N ILE A 151 7.33 -11.71 20.98
CA ILE A 151 6.79 -12.13 19.69
C ILE A 151 7.38 -13.49 19.32
N ASN A 152 6.51 -14.47 19.24
CA ASN A 152 6.79 -15.80 18.74
C ASN A 152 5.72 -16.25 17.74
N ILE A 153 5.89 -17.40 17.13
CA ILE A 153 4.99 -17.89 16.09
C ILE A 153 3.54 -18.09 16.58
N SER A 154 3.34 -18.44 17.85
CA SER A 154 1.99 -18.58 18.43
C SER A 154 1.28 -17.22 18.51
N VAL A 155 1.99 -16.20 18.99
CA VAL A 155 1.45 -14.83 19.07
C VAL A 155 1.13 -14.27 17.68
N LEU A 156 1.98 -14.56 16.68
CA LEU A 156 1.73 -14.13 15.29
C LEU A 156 0.51 -14.84 14.68
N LYS A 157 0.28 -16.10 15.01
CA LYS A 157 -0.95 -16.82 14.64
C LYS A 157 -2.20 -16.20 15.27
N ASP A 158 -2.14 -15.87 16.57
CA ASP A 158 -3.25 -15.19 17.24
C ASP A 158 -3.54 -13.83 16.58
N MET A 159 -2.49 -13.06 16.22
CA MET A 159 -2.64 -11.82 15.47
C MET A 159 -3.29 -12.04 14.11
N HIS A 160 -2.88 -13.06 13.37
CA HIS A 160 -3.51 -13.41 12.08
C HIS A 160 -5.00 -13.68 12.23
N LEU A 161 -5.40 -14.49 13.22
CA LEU A 161 -6.81 -14.81 13.46
C LEU A 161 -7.64 -13.56 13.78
N LEU A 162 -7.10 -12.68 14.64
CA LEU A 162 -7.76 -11.40 14.96
C LEU A 162 -7.88 -10.45 13.76
N LEU A 163 -6.87 -10.44 12.89
CA LEU A 163 -6.92 -9.68 11.65
C LEU A 163 -7.91 -10.28 10.68
N GLN A 164 -7.93 -11.62 10.53
CA GLN A 164 -8.84 -12.33 9.65
C GLN A 164 -10.31 -12.14 10.05
N GLU A 165 -10.61 -12.15 11.36
CA GLU A 165 -11.96 -11.87 11.87
C GLU A 165 -12.47 -10.47 11.46
N LYS A 166 -11.56 -9.49 11.35
CA LYS A 166 -11.91 -8.08 11.04
C LYS A 166 -11.87 -7.74 9.57
N LEU A 167 -11.02 -8.41 8.80
CA LEU A 167 -10.70 -8.05 7.42
C LEU A 167 -11.16 -9.09 6.40
N GLU A 168 -11.53 -10.30 6.84
CA GLU A 168 -11.92 -11.42 5.97
C GLU A 168 -10.88 -11.72 4.86
N HIS A 169 -9.60 -11.39 5.10
CA HIS A 169 -8.52 -11.61 4.15
C HIS A 169 -8.04 -13.07 4.16
N HIS A 170 -7.42 -13.51 3.06
CA HIS A 170 -6.96 -14.89 2.92
C HIS A 170 -5.52 -15.08 3.43
N ILE A 171 -4.62 -14.16 3.14
CA ILE A 171 -3.20 -14.26 3.43
C ILE A 171 -2.71 -13.10 4.28
N SER A 172 -2.07 -13.40 5.42
CA SER A 172 -1.27 -12.43 6.19
C SER A 172 0.20 -12.54 5.85
N LEU A 173 0.83 -11.42 5.50
CA LEU A 173 2.28 -11.25 5.39
C LEU A 173 2.74 -10.21 6.40
N ILE A 174 3.13 -10.63 7.62
CA ILE A 174 3.56 -9.69 8.65
C ILE A 174 5.09 -9.54 8.57
N THR A 175 5.57 -8.35 8.21
CA THR A 175 7.01 -8.07 8.16
C THR A 175 7.55 -7.80 9.55
N LEU A 176 8.69 -8.46 9.89
CA LEU A 176 9.28 -8.50 11.23
C LEU A 176 10.68 -7.85 11.28
N SER A 177 10.98 -6.96 10.32
CA SER A 177 12.30 -6.36 10.17
C SER A 177 13.38 -7.43 9.97
N GLU A 178 14.48 -7.38 10.73
CA GLU A 178 15.58 -8.36 10.67
C GLU A 178 15.18 -9.81 10.98
N LYS A 179 14.01 -10.03 11.59
CA LYS A 179 13.50 -11.37 11.91
C LYS A 179 12.78 -12.03 10.74
N GLY A 180 12.65 -11.34 9.61
CA GLY A 180 12.04 -11.88 8.40
C GLY A 180 10.57 -11.57 8.23
N VAL A 181 9.81 -12.52 7.71
CA VAL A 181 8.38 -12.37 7.39
C VAL A 181 7.60 -13.56 7.92
N PHE A 182 6.52 -13.28 8.63
CA PHE A 182 5.52 -14.29 8.97
C PHE A 182 4.51 -14.37 7.84
N TYR A 183 4.24 -15.59 7.39
CA TYR A 183 3.25 -15.92 6.37
C TYR A 183 2.22 -16.88 6.93
N GLN A 184 0.95 -16.60 6.71
CA GLN A 184 -0.13 -17.53 6.96
C GLN A 184 -1.25 -17.35 5.94
N HIS A 185 -1.71 -18.47 5.39
CA HIS A 185 -2.85 -18.54 4.49
C HIS A 185 -3.98 -19.26 5.21
N GLU A 186 -5.03 -18.54 5.59
CA GLU A 186 -6.19 -19.08 6.34
C GLU A 186 -5.75 -19.95 7.52
N ASN A 187 -6.29 -21.16 7.62
CA ASN A 187 -5.97 -22.14 8.66
C ASN A 187 -4.77 -23.06 8.35
N ASN A 188 -4.04 -22.79 7.25
CA ASN A 188 -2.89 -23.58 6.89
C ASN A 188 -1.72 -23.39 7.86
N ALA A 189 -0.66 -24.22 7.70
CA ALA A 189 0.52 -24.09 8.53
C ALA A 189 1.19 -22.72 8.35
N ALA A 190 1.40 -22.00 9.45
CA ALA A 190 2.14 -20.75 9.43
C ALA A 190 3.62 -21.00 9.16
N MET A 191 4.23 -20.08 8.40
CA MET A 191 5.66 -20.10 8.10
C MET A 191 6.32 -18.82 8.59
N LEU A 192 7.53 -18.96 9.14
CA LEU A 192 8.42 -17.85 9.42
C LEU A 192 9.59 -17.94 8.43
N VAL A 193 9.65 -17.02 7.49
CA VAL A 193 10.75 -16.92 6.53
C VAL A 193 11.79 -15.97 7.10
N VAL A 194 12.93 -16.50 7.51
CA VAL A 194 14.04 -15.69 8.05
C VAL A 194 14.81 -15.09 6.88
N THR A 195 15.00 -13.77 6.89
CA THR A 195 15.88 -13.12 5.93
C THR A 195 17.33 -13.33 6.37
N HIS A 196 18.20 -13.83 5.48
CA HIS A 196 19.64 -13.72 5.70
C HIS A 196 20.04 -12.27 5.46
N SER A 197 20.63 -11.63 6.48
CA SER A 197 21.30 -10.35 6.27
C SER A 197 22.44 -10.57 5.27
N VAL A 198 22.34 -9.91 4.11
CA VAL A 198 23.51 -9.76 3.24
C VAL A 198 24.38 -8.74 3.97
N GLU A 199 25.49 -9.17 4.55
CA GLU A 199 26.55 -8.27 4.99
C GLU A 199 27.03 -7.55 3.73
N GLU A 200 26.74 -6.24 3.65
CA GLU A 200 27.36 -5.38 2.67
C GLU A 200 28.86 -5.34 2.99
N ALA A 201 29.68 -5.89 2.08
CA ALA A 201 31.14 -5.85 2.13
C ALA A 201 31.66 -4.46 1.78
#